data_e66207944cad6f23c398be2c036cb716
#
_entry.id   e66207944cad6f23c398be2c036cb716
#
_cell.length_a   1.000
_cell.length_b   1.000
_cell.length_c   1.000
_cell.angle_alpha   90.00
_cell.angle_beta   90.00
_cell.angle_gamma   90.00
#
_symmetry.space_group_name_H-M   'P 1'
#
loop_
_entity.id
_entity.type
_entity.pdbx_description
1 polymer ?
#
loop_
_entity_poly.entity_id
_entity_poly.type
_entity_poly.pdbx_seq_one_letter_code
_entity_poly.pdbx_strand_id
1 'polypeptide(L)'
;MEKHRYTGKTKEEAIQLAKEELQEVEENLFIKEISETKGGLFKSKKVEIEVIEKREVIKHIKDYLIKVLKDMGFVVNIEVKNKEEVPKYIIFSDNDALLIGKNGKNLKALSILVSQHLNNELGKNYKFTIDINEYKEKREKTLERLAKRIGKEVRTTKVEAKLDSMNSYERRIIHNALSNFKGVYTESEGEEPNRCVVIKPKEDE
;
A
#
# COMPACT_ATOMS: atom_id res chain seq x y z
N MET A 1 -0.69 20.71 -0.35
CA MET A 1 -2.14 20.43 -0.59
C MET A 1 -2.92 21.67 -0.22
N GLU A 2 -3.77 22.14 -1.12
CA GLU A 2 -4.69 23.22 -0.85
C GLU A 2 -5.88 22.69 -0.03
N LYS A 3 -6.23 23.40 1.05
CA LYS A 3 -7.26 23.02 2.00
C LYS A 3 -8.34 24.09 2.01
N HIS A 4 -9.55 23.71 1.67
CA HIS A 4 -10.71 24.59 1.66
C HIS A 4 -11.59 24.31 2.86
N ARG A 5 -12.18 25.36 3.46
CA ARG A 5 -13.09 25.23 4.61
C ARG A 5 -14.47 25.70 4.26
N TYR A 6 -15.44 24.85 4.55
CA TYR A 6 -16.86 25.15 4.32
C TYR A 6 -17.64 24.97 5.61
N THR A 7 -18.67 25.77 5.74
CA THR A 7 -19.55 25.76 6.91
C THR A 7 -20.98 25.70 6.48
N GLY A 8 -21.75 24.80 7.08
CA GLY A 8 -23.20 24.67 6.89
C GLY A 8 -23.94 24.43 8.20
N LYS A 9 -25.26 24.41 8.16
CA LYS A 9 -26.10 23.98 9.31
C LYS A 9 -26.03 22.46 9.49
N THR A 10 -25.78 21.75 8.40
CA THR A 10 -25.53 20.31 8.38
C THR A 10 -24.26 20.03 7.58
N LYS A 11 -23.75 18.81 7.72
CA LYS A 11 -22.59 18.34 6.95
C LYS A 11 -22.88 18.31 5.45
N GLU A 12 -24.09 17.88 5.09
CA GLU A 12 -24.54 17.79 3.71
C GLU A 12 -24.60 19.18 3.05
N GLU A 13 -25.06 20.20 3.79
CA GLU A 13 -25.07 21.59 3.31
C GLU A 13 -23.63 22.09 3.06
N ALA A 14 -22.72 21.83 3.99
CA ALA A 14 -21.32 22.20 3.83
C ALA A 14 -20.65 21.47 2.64
N ILE A 15 -20.96 20.19 2.43
CA ILE A 15 -20.48 19.40 1.27
C ILE A 15 -21.04 19.96 -0.03
N GLN A 16 -22.32 20.33 -0.05
CA GLN A 16 -22.93 20.89 -1.26
C GLN A 16 -22.27 22.20 -1.66
N LEU A 17 -21.98 23.09 -0.69
CA LEU A 17 -21.23 24.33 -0.95
C LEU A 17 -19.84 24.05 -1.51
N ALA A 18 -19.15 23.05 -0.97
CA ALA A 18 -17.83 22.65 -1.47
C ALA A 18 -17.89 22.16 -2.93
N LYS A 19 -18.89 21.34 -3.26
CA LYS A 19 -19.10 20.82 -4.63
C LYS A 19 -19.37 21.93 -5.64
N GLU A 20 -20.18 22.91 -5.25
CA GLU A 20 -20.54 24.05 -6.11
C GLU A 20 -19.33 24.96 -6.36
N GLU A 21 -18.57 25.30 -5.33
CA GLU A 21 -17.43 26.20 -5.45
C GLU A 21 -16.25 25.54 -6.17
N LEU A 22 -15.93 24.28 -5.81
CA LEU A 22 -14.83 23.54 -6.43
C LEU A 22 -15.19 22.94 -7.81
N GLN A 23 -16.47 22.97 -8.18
CA GLN A 23 -17.01 22.34 -9.40
C GLN A 23 -16.64 20.85 -9.51
N GLU A 24 -16.63 20.13 -8.36
CA GLU A 24 -16.25 18.73 -8.26
C GLU A 24 -17.39 17.88 -7.68
N VAL A 25 -17.39 16.60 -8.03
CA VAL A 25 -18.27 15.61 -7.40
C VAL A 25 -17.71 15.15 -6.06
N GLU A 26 -18.59 14.75 -5.14
CA GLU A 26 -18.17 14.34 -3.79
C GLU A 26 -17.13 13.22 -3.79
N GLU A 27 -17.22 12.30 -4.77
CA GLU A 27 -16.28 11.20 -4.94
C GLU A 27 -14.84 11.65 -5.19
N ASN A 28 -14.65 12.86 -5.73
CA ASN A 28 -13.34 13.47 -5.97
C ASN A 28 -12.85 14.33 -4.81
N LEU A 29 -13.63 14.41 -3.73
CA LEU A 29 -13.28 15.20 -2.55
C LEU A 29 -12.86 14.29 -1.39
N PHE A 30 -11.86 14.76 -0.67
CA PHE A 30 -11.46 14.21 0.62
C PHE A 30 -12.00 15.14 1.69
N ILE A 31 -13.00 14.69 2.44
CA ILE A 31 -13.75 15.50 3.38
C ILE A 31 -13.40 15.08 4.81
N LYS A 32 -13.03 16.06 5.61
CA LYS A 32 -12.76 15.91 7.04
C LYS A 32 -13.65 16.88 7.83
N GLU A 33 -14.39 16.36 8.79
CA GLU A 33 -15.13 17.19 9.73
C GLU A 33 -14.17 17.76 10.78
N ILE A 34 -14.19 19.09 10.95
CA ILE A 34 -13.32 19.79 11.89
C ILE A 34 -14.06 20.05 13.20
N SER A 35 -15.29 20.55 13.13
CA SER A 35 -16.08 20.89 14.29
C SER A 35 -17.58 20.80 14.04
N GLU A 36 -18.32 20.41 15.06
CA GLU A 36 -19.75 20.48 15.10
C GLU A 36 -20.17 21.27 16.36
N THR A 37 -20.81 22.41 16.18
CA THR A 37 -21.39 23.18 17.27
C THR A 37 -22.88 22.84 17.41
N LYS A 38 -23.25 22.24 18.53
CA LYS A 38 -24.67 21.97 18.84
C LYS A 38 -25.43 23.28 18.98
N GLY A 39 -26.58 23.39 18.31
CA GLY A 39 -27.49 24.50 18.48
C GLY A 39 -28.02 24.59 19.93
N GLY A 40 -28.20 25.81 20.46
CA GLY A 40 -28.80 26.09 21.74
C GLY A 40 -29.86 27.18 21.61
N LEU A 41 -30.51 27.60 22.73
CA LEU A 41 -31.63 28.55 22.73
C LEU A 41 -31.37 29.85 21.93
N PHE A 42 -30.09 30.20 21.69
CA PHE A 42 -29.65 31.41 20.96
C PHE A 42 -28.50 31.14 19.96
N LYS A 43 -28.13 29.87 19.67
CA LYS A 43 -27.08 29.54 18.70
C LYS A 43 -27.60 28.56 17.67
N SER A 44 -27.42 28.86 16.38
CA SER A 44 -27.69 27.93 15.29
C SER A 44 -26.67 26.79 15.30
N LYS A 45 -27.10 25.59 14.91
CA LYS A 45 -26.20 24.45 14.64
C LYS A 45 -25.24 24.85 13.51
N LYS A 46 -23.95 24.54 13.68
CA LYS A 46 -22.92 24.85 12.71
C LYS A 46 -21.98 23.66 12.60
N VAL A 47 -21.76 23.18 11.39
CA VAL A 47 -20.81 22.13 11.05
C VAL A 47 -19.75 22.74 10.14
N GLU A 48 -18.49 22.56 10.49
CA GLU A 48 -17.33 22.99 9.69
C GLU A 48 -16.59 21.77 9.16
N ILE A 49 -16.34 21.77 7.84
CA ILE A 49 -15.57 20.73 7.17
C ILE A 49 -14.33 21.31 6.49
N GLU A 50 -13.25 20.54 6.45
CA GLU A 50 -12.09 20.77 5.61
C GLU A 50 -12.16 19.83 4.40
N VAL A 51 -12.00 20.39 3.23
CA VAL A 51 -12.11 19.67 1.96
C VAL A 51 -10.81 19.81 1.18
N ILE A 52 -10.32 18.70 0.64
CA ILE A 52 -9.15 18.64 -0.22
C ILE A 52 -9.56 17.86 -1.48
N GLU A 53 -9.23 18.36 -2.65
CA GLU A 53 -9.45 17.61 -3.88
C GLU A 53 -8.51 16.39 -3.94
N LYS A 54 -9.05 15.21 -4.30
CA LYS A 54 -8.24 13.99 -4.38
C LYS A 54 -7.04 14.13 -5.33
N ARG A 55 -7.16 14.93 -6.39
CA ARG A 55 -6.04 15.22 -7.30
C ARG A 55 -4.87 15.92 -6.58
N GLU A 56 -5.17 16.81 -5.62
CA GLU A 56 -4.15 17.47 -4.81
C GLU A 56 -3.43 16.49 -3.87
N VAL A 57 -4.18 15.55 -3.29
CA VAL A 57 -3.59 14.47 -2.46
C VAL A 57 -2.66 13.60 -3.31
N ILE A 58 -3.10 13.21 -4.51
CA ILE A 58 -2.30 12.39 -5.43
C ILE A 58 -1.02 13.10 -5.83
N LYS A 59 -1.10 14.38 -6.18
CA LYS A 59 0.06 15.22 -6.51
C LYS A 59 1.01 15.35 -5.32
N HIS A 60 0.47 15.62 -4.14
CA HIS A 60 1.27 15.76 -2.92
C HIS A 60 2.08 14.49 -2.59
N ILE A 61 1.47 13.31 -2.72
CA ILE A 61 2.18 12.04 -2.54
C ILE A 61 3.35 11.92 -3.52
N LYS A 62 3.10 12.24 -4.80
CA LYS A 62 4.14 12.20 -5.83
C LYS A 62 5.30 13.14 -5.49
N ASP A 63 4.98 14.39 -5.15
CA ASP A 63 5.98 15.42 -4.83
C ASP A 63 6.78 15.06 -3.57
N TYR A 64 6.10 14.53 -2.55
CA TYR A 64 6.73 14.03 -1.32
C TYR A 64 7.68 12.87 -1.61
N LEU A 65 7.26 11.87 -2.40
CA LEU A 65 8.10 10.75 -2.81
C LEU A 65 9.35 11.22 -3.57
N ILE A 66 9.18 12.13 -4.55
CA ILE A 66 10.30 12.69 -5.32
C ILE A 66 11.28 13.39 -4.37
N LYS A 67 10.77 14.21 -3.45
CA LYS A 67 11.61 14.95 -2.50
C LYS A 67 12.40 14.00 -1.61
N VAL A 68 11.72 13.06 -0.94
CA VAL A 68 12.36 12.12 -0.01
C VAL A 68 13.43 11.29 -0.72
N LEU A 69 13.11 10.75 -1.89
CA LEU A 69 14.05 9.90 -2.62
C LEU A 69 15.24 10.69 -3.16
N LYS A 70 15.02 11.93 -3.61
CA LYS A 70 16.10 12.84 -4.01
C LYS A 70 17.01 13.20 -2.82
N ASP A 71 16.43 13.48 -1.66
CA ASP A 71 17.19 13.79 -0.43
C ASP A 71 17.99 12.56 0.06
N MET A 72 17.54 11.34 -0.27
CA MET A 72 18.27 10.09 -0.07
C MET A 72 19.34 9.80 -1.13
N GLY A 73 19.48 10.66 -2.15
CA GLY A 73 20.49 10.55 -3.21
C GLY A 73 20.07 9.75 -4.45
N PHE A 74 18.79 9.40 -4.58
CA PHE A 74 18.30 8.69 -5.77
C PHE A 74 17.86 9.65 -6.87
N VAL A 75 18.11 9.25 -8.13
CA VAL A 75 17.48 9.87 -9.31
C VAL A 75 16.23 9.05 -9.65
N VAL A 76 15.06 9.69 -9.57
CA VAL A 76 13.79 8.97 -9.74
C VAL A 76 12.86 9.64 -10.74
N ASN A 77 12.11 8.81 -11.45
CA ASN A 77 10.90 9.19 -12.17
C ASN A 77 9.70 8.45 -11.56
N ILE A 78 8.55 9.12 -11.41
CA ILE A 78 7.36 8.53 -10.80
C ILE A 78 6.17 8.69 -11.74
N GLU A 79 5.62 7.55 -12.15
CA GLU A 79 4.35 7.46 -12.87
C GLU A 79 3.21 7.19 -11.90
N VAL A 80 2.07 7.85 -12.10
CA VAL A 80 0.87 7.63 -11.31
C VAL A 80 -0.20 7.00 -12.19
N LYS A 81 -0.61 5.78 -11.85
CA LYS A 81 -1.76 5.11 -12.46
C LYS A 81 -2.98 5.34 -11.56
N ASN A 82 -3.95 6.10 -12.05
CA ASN A 82 -5.16 6.48 -11.31
C ASN A 82 -6.43 5.95 -12.02
N LYS A 83 -6.36 4.73 -12.58
CA LYS A 83 -7.50 4.10 -13.26
C LYS A 83 -8.42 3.31 -12.33
N GLU A 84 -7.98 3.05 -11.10
CA GLU A 84 -8.69 2.30 -10.06
C GLU A 84 -8.98 3.24 -8.88
N GLU A 85 -9.84 2.80 -7.93
CA GLU A 85 -10.15 3.58 -6.72
C GLU A 85 -8.91 3.93 -5.88
N VAL A 86 -7.83 3.15 -6.03
CA VAL A 86 -6.59 3.30 -5.26
C VAL A 86 -5.45 3.70 -6.19
N PRO A 87 -4.89 4.92 -6.07
CA PRO A 87 -3.79 5.36 -6.91
C PRO A 87 -2.54 4.50 -6.68
N LYS A 88 -1.89 4.11 -7.80
CA LYS A 88 -0.65 3.34 -7.81
C LYS A 88 0.50 4.24 -8.29
N TYR A 89 1.54 4.39 -7.46
CA TYR A 89 2.78 5.11 -7.78
C TYR A 89 3.84 4.11 -8.20
N ILE A 90 4.28 4.20 -9.45
CA ILE A 90 5.36 3.36 -9.99
C ILE A 90 6.62 4.21 -10.04
N ILE A 91 7.60 3.81 -9.26
CA ILE A 91 8.90 4.48 -9.16
C ILE A 91 9.89 3.76 -10.07
N PHE A 92 10.58 4.51 -10.89
CA PHE A 92 11.74 4.08 -11.66
C PHE A 92 12.95 4.84 -11.10
N SER A 93 14.00 4.11 -10.75
CA SER A 93 15.18 4.67 -10.10
C SER A 93 16.46 4.24 -10.82
N ASP A 94 17.52 5.02 -10.66
CA ASP A 94 18.89 4.65 -11.05
C ASP A 94 19.42 3.44 -10.27
N ASN A 95 18.83 3.12 -9.10
CA ASN A 95 19.18 1.94 -8.30
C ASN A 95 17.94 1.29 -7.68
N ASP A 96 17.11 0.65 -8.50
CA ASP A 96 15.90 -0.06 -8.05
C ASP A 96 16.19 -1.11 -6.97
N ALA A 97 17.30 -1.84 -7.09
CA ALA A 97 17.65 -2.93 -6.17
C ALA A 97 17.86 -2.42 -4.72
N LEU A 98 18.54 -1.29 -4.56
CA LEU A 98 18.76 -0.67 -3.26
C LEU A 98 17.43 -0.12 -2.69
N LEU A 99 16.63 0.50 -3.55
CA LEU A 99 15.35 1.09 -3.16
C LEU A 99 14.32 0.02 -2.75
N ILE A 100 14.33 -1.14 -3.41
CA ILE A 100 13.51 -2.30 -3.04
C ILE A 100 14.01 -2.92 -1.74
N GLY A 101 15.31 -3.13 -1.63
CA GLY A 101 15.96 -3.82 -0.52
C GLY A 101 15.69 -5.33 -0.49
N LYS A 102 16.34 -6.03 0.45
CA LYS A 102 16.19 -7.49 0.61
C LYS A 102 14.71 -7.85 0.84
N ASN A 103 14.13 -8.66 -0.05
CA ASN A 103 12.72 -9.11 0.02
C ASN A 103 11.71 -7.96 0.11
N GLY A 104 11.98 -6.80 -0.51
CA GLY A 104 11.08 -5.64 -0.53
C GLY A 104 11.00 -4.86 0.79
N LYS A 105 11.95 -5.03 1.72
CA LYS A 105 11.92 -4.38 3.04
C LYS A 105 11.96 -2.86 2.95
N ASN A 106 12.80 -2.30 2.08
CA ASN A 106 12.91 -0.85 1.91
C ASN A 106 11.65 -0.27 1.24
N LEU A 107 11.11 -0.94 0.23
CA LEU A 107 9.84 -0.56 -0.39
C LEU A 107 8.69 -0.54 0.62
N LYS A 108 8.64 -1.54 1.52
CA LYS A 108 7.64 -1.56 2.60
C LYS A 108 7.85 -0.40 3.57
N ALA A 109 9.08 -0.12 3.97
CA ALA A 109 9.42 1.01 4.86
C ALA A 109 9.03 2.35 4.23
N LEU A 110 9.33 2.54 2.94
CA LEU A 110 8.91 3.74 2.18
C LEU A 110 7.39 3.89 2.18
N SER A 111 6.64 2.81 1.96
CA SER A 111 5.17 2.83 1.99
C SER A 111 4.62 3.23 3.37
N ILE A 112 5.25 2.75 4.46
CA ILE A 112 4.88 3.12 5.83
C ILE A 112 5.18 4.59 6.09
N LEU A 113 6.35 5.09 5.68
CA LEU A 113 6.75 6.49 5.83
C LEU A 113 5.75 7.43 5.18
N VAL A 114 5.38 7.16 3.92
CA VAL A 114 4.38 7.95 3.18
C VAL A 114 3.01 7.87 3.86
N SER A 115 2.60 6.68 4.31
CA SER A 115 1.32 6.51 5.01
C SER A 115 1.26 7.32 6.30
N GLN A 116 2.32 7.33 7.09
CA GLN A 116 2.39 8.12 8.33
C GLN A 116 2.37 9.62 8.05
N HIS A 117 3.12 10.08 7.03
CA HIS A 117 3.08 11.47 6.60
C HIS A 117 1.66 11.91 6.24
N LEU A 118 0.97 11.12 5.42
CA LEU A 118 -0.42 11.42 5.02
C LEU A 118 -1.40 11.38 6.19
N ASN A 119 -1.25 10.44 7.12
CA ASN A 119 -2.11 10.37 8.29
C ASN A 119 -1.98 11.63 9.16
N ASN A 120 -0.78 12.19 9.29
CA ASN A 120 -0.55 13.45 10.00
C ASN A 120 -1.20 14.64 9.27
N GLU A 121 -1.09 14.68 7.94
CA GLU A 121 -1.63 15.78 7.12
C GLU A 121 -3.17 15.74 6.98
N LEU A 122 -3.72 14.54 6.76
CA LEU A 122 -5.14 14.35 6.46
C LEU A 122 -5.98 14.02 7.71
N GLY A 123 -5.32 13.53 8.79
CA GLY A 123 -6.00 13.07 10.01
C GLY A 123 -6.79 11.78 9.85
N LYS A 124 -6.66 11.08 8.73
CA LYS A 124 -7.23 9.75 8.47
C LYS A 124 -6.45 9.01 7.39
N ASN A 125 -6.62 7.68 7.35
CA ASN A 125 -5.94 6.83 6.38
C ASN A 125 -6.39 7.12 4.94
N TYR A 126 -5.41 7.33 4.05
CA TYR A 126 -5.59 7.41 2.61
C TYR A 126 -4.99 6.16 1.96
N LYS A 127 -5.78 5.48 1.13
CA LYS A 127 -5.33 4.26 0.44
C LYS A 127 -4.52 4.61 -0.80
N PHE A 128 -3.34 4.06 -0.93
CA PHE A 128 -2.48 4.16 -2.10
C PHE A 128 -1.57 2.93 -2.18
N THR A 129 -0.94 2.71 -3.31
CA THR A 129 0.10 1.68 -3.47
C THR A 129 1.36 2.28 -4.08
N ILE A 130 2.52 1.84 -3.59
CA ILE A 130 3.82 2.13 -4.17
C ILE A 130 4.39 0.83 -4.74
N ASP A 131 4.99 0.94 -5.91
CA ASP A 131 5.72 -0.15 -6.56
C ASP A 131 7.00 0.42 -7.19
N ILE A 132 8.02 -0.39 -7.35
CA ILE A 132 9.28 0.00 -7.97
C ILE A 132 9.48 -0.88 -9.19
N ASN A 133 9.44 -0.28 -10.38
CA ASN A 133 9.68 -0.96 -11.65
C ASN A 133 8.91 -2.29 -11.78
N GLU A 134 7.64 -2.30 -11.33
CA GLU A 134 6.78 -3.49 -11.31
C GLU A 134 7.37 -4.68 -10.52
N TYR A 135 8.13 -4.36 -9.46
CA TYR A 135 8.79 -5.36 -8.62
C TYR A 135 7.82 -6.41 -8.08
N LYS A 136 6.62 -6.00 -7.65
CA LYS A 136 5.67 -6.93 -7.02
C LYS A 136 5.33 -8.10 -7.95
N GLU A 137 5.04 -7.83 -9.22
CA GLU A 137 4.72 -8.86 -10.20
C GLU A 137 5.94 -9.73 -10.54
N LYS A 138 7.11 -9.10 -10.73
CA LYS A 138 8.38 -9.82 -10.98
C LYS A 138 8.74 -10.72 -9.80
N ARG A 139 8.52 -10.26 -8.58
CA ARG A 139 8.78 -11.01 -7.34
C ARG A 139 7.85 -12.20 -7.18
N GLU A 140 6.56 -12.03 -7.45
CA GLU A 140 5.57 -13.12 -7.44
C GLU A 140 5.98 -14.25 -8.38
N LYS A 141 6.25 -13.93 -9.65
CA LYS A 141 6.74 -14.92 -10.64
C LYS A 141 8.05 -15.61 -10.21
N THR A 142 8.92 -14.88 -9.50
CA THR A 142 10.17 -15.44 -9.00
C THR A 142 9.92 -16.42 -7.85
N LEU A 143 9.01 -16.08 -6.93
CA LEU A 143 8.63 -16.95 -5.81
C LEU A 143 7.92 -18.21 -6.28
N GLU A 144 7.02 -18.11 -7.26
CA GLU A 144 6.39 -19.29 -7.87
C GLU A 144 7.40 -20.25 -8.51
N ARG A 145 8.37 -19.71 -9.27
CA ARG A 145 9.43 -20.52 -9.88
C ARG A 145 10.31 -21.17 -8.82
N LEU A 146 10.68 -20.41 -7.77
CA LEU A 146 11.45 -20.93 -6.63
C LEU A 146 10.70 -22.06 -5.95
N ALA A 147 9.42 -21.87 -5.63
CA ALA A 147 8.58 -22.89 -5.00
C ALA A 147 8.56 -24.20 -5.80
N LYS A 148 8.25 -24.11 -7.09
CA LYS A 148 8.20 -25.29 -7.99
C LYS A 148 9.56 -26.00 -8.10
N ARG A 149 10.66 -25.25 -8.15
CA ARG A 149 12.02 -25.83 -8.20
C ARG A 149 12.35 -26.58 -6.92
N ILE A 150 12.17 -25.93 -5.76
CA ILE A 150 12.47 -26.53 -4.44
C ILE A 150 11.49 -27.67 -4.15
N GLY A 151 10.20 -27.52 -4.52
CA GLY A 151 9.21 -28.61 -4.38
C GLY A 151 9.61 -29.87 -5.16
N LYS A 152 10.18 -29.72 -6.37
CA LYS A 152 10.72 -30.84 -7.14
C LYS A 152 11.92 -31.49 -6.45
N GLU A 153 12.82 -30.69 -5.91
CA GLU A 153 14.00 -31.15 -5.17
C GLU A 153 13.58 -31.94 -3.91
N VAL A 154 12.72 -31.38 -3.05
CA VAL A 154 12.18 -32.03 -1.84
C VAL A 154 11.49 -33.34 -2.18
N ARG A 155 10.66 -33.38 -3.24
CA ARG A 155 10.01 -34.61 -3.67
C ARG A 155 11.01 -35.72 -4.02
N THR A 156 12.12 -35.35 -4.69
CA THR A 156 13.14 -36.32 -5.15
C THR A 156 14.05 -36.75 -4.02
N THR A 157 14.52 -35.81 -3.20
CA THR A 157 15.50 -36.07 -2.11
C THR A 157 14.86 -36.58 -0.84
N LYS A 158 13.53 -36.37 -0.66
CA LYS A 158 12.78 -36.64 0.58
C LYS A 158 13.31 -35.83 1.78
N VAL A 159 14.11 -34.79 1.55
CA VAL A 159 14.64 -33.88 2.58
C VAL A 159 13.84 -32.57 2.55
N GLU A 160 13.39 -32.13 3.69
CA GLU A 160 12.68 -30.85 3.80
C GLU A 160 13.57 -29.66 3.46
N ALA A 161 12.96 -28.60 2.94
CA ALA A 161 13.67 -27.35 2.61
C ALA A 161 13.01 -26.15 3.28
N LYS A 162 13.82 -25.42 4.06
CA LYS A 162 13.43 -24.17 4.70
C LYS A 162 13.80 -22.99 3.82
N LEU A 163 12.82 -22.17 3.45
CA LEU A 163 13.04 -20.98 2.66
C LEU A 163 13.44 -19.78 3.53
N ASP A 164 13.93 -18.72 2.93
CA ASP A 164 14.19 -17.46 3.62
C ASP A 164 12.91 -16.89 4.25
N SER A 165 13.09 -16.09 5.30
CA SER A 165 11.98 -15.36 5.91
C SER A 165 11.34 -14.40 4.91
N MET A 166 10.02 -14.38 4.88
CA MET A 166 9.22 -13.56 3.96
C MET A 166 7.90 -13.13 4.59
N ASN A 167 7.30 -12.07 4.06
CA ASN A 167 6.03 -11.57 4.57
C ASN A 167 4.85 -12.53 4.28
N SER A 168 3.70 -12.30 4.93
CA SER A 168 2.53 -13.20 4.83
C SER A 168 1.99 -13.35 3.40
N TYR A 169 2.06 -12.30 2.58
CA TYR A 169 1.66 -12.35 1.17
C TYR A 169 2.58 -13.27 0.36
N GLU A 170 3.89 -13.12 0.53
CA GLU A 170 4.88 -13.97 -0.16
C GLU A 170 4.76 -15.44 0.26
N ARG A 171 4.52 -15.72 1.56
CA ARG A 171 4.27 -17.08 2.03
C ARG A 171 3.04 -17.70 1.35
N ARG A 172 1.97 -16.91 1.19
CA ARG A 172 0.76 -17.35 0.49
C ARG A 172 1.03 -17.72 -0.98
N ILE A 173 1.90 -16.96 -1.68
CA ILE A 173 2.30 -17.28 -3.07
C ILE A 173 2.95 -18.66 -3.11
N ILE A 174 3.90 -18.94 -2.20
CA ILE A 174 4.57 -20.26 -2.13
C ILE A 174 3.56 -21.38 -1.85
N HIS A 175 2.68 -21.21 -0.86
CA HIS A 175 1.63 -22.18 -0.56
C HIS A 175 0.72 -22.46 -1.75
N ASN A 176 0.26 -21.40 -2.41
CA ASN A 176 -0.60 -21.53 -3.60
C ASN A 176 0.13 -22.25 -4.75
N ALA A 177 1.40 -21.90 -5.02
CA ALA A 177 2.20 -22.49 -6.08
C ALA A 177 2.42 -24.00 -5.91
N LEU A 178 2.35 -24.50 -4.64
CA LEU A 178 2.56 -25.91 -4.29
C LEU A 178 1.29 -26.64 -3.85
N SER A 179 0.15 -25.96 -3.74
CA SER A 179 -1.11 -26.57 -3.25
C SER A 179 -1.52 -27.84 -3.98
N ASN A 180 -1.29 -27.89 -5.30
CA ASN A 180 -1.59 -29.04 -6.17
C ASN A 180 -0.33 -29.82 -6.59
N PHE A 181 0.82 -29.57 -5.94
CA PHE A 181 2.08 -30.21 -6.31
C PHE A 181 2.20 -31.55 -5.55
N LYS A 182 2.13 -32.67 -6.30
CA LYS A 182 2.16 -34.03 -5.72
C LYS A 182 3.49 -34.33 -5.03
N GLY A 183 3.42 -35.00 -3.87
CA GLY A 183 4.57 -35.51 -3.12
C GLY A 183 5.25 -34.49 -2.20
N VAL A 184 4.68 -33.29 -2.04
CA VAL A 184 5.13 -32.31 -1.04
C VAL A 184 3.95 -31.57 -0.42
N TYR A 185 4.16 -30.98 0.75
CA TYR A 185 3.26 -30.02 1.39
C TYR A 185 4.08 -28.86 1.98
N THR A 186 3.41 -27.80 2.41
CA THR A 186 4.07 -26.59 2.88
C THR A 186 3.51 -26.16 4.23
N GLU A 187 4.38 -25.74 5.13
CA GLU A 187 4.03 -25.16 6.43
C GLU A 187 4.72 -23.81 6.63
N SER A 188 4.06 -22.91 7.36
CA SER A 188 4.69 -21.64 7.77
C SER A 188 5.19 -21.76 9.20
N GLU A 189 6.51 -21.66 9.39
CA GLU A 189 7.19 -21.81 10.68
C GLU A 189 7.84 -20.49 11.15
N GLY A 190 8.00 -20.38 12.48
CA GLY A 190 8.63 -19.24 13.13
C GLY A 190 7.67 -18.07 13.37
N GLU A 191 8.21 -17.01 13.96
CA GLU A 191 7.49 -15.77 14.30
C GLU A 191 8.01 -14.59 13.48
N GLU A 192 7.15 -13.58 13.25
CA GLU A 192 7.57 -12.35 12.60
C GLU A 192 8.68 -11.65 13.41
N PRO A 193 9.72 -11.11 12.81
CA PRO A 193 9.93 -10.93 11.36
C PRO A 193 10.66 -12.10 10.66
N ASN A 194 10.90 -13.23 11.35
CA ASN A 194 11.72 -14.36 10.86
C ASN A 194 10.88 -15.53 10.32
N ARG A 195 9.56 -15.34 10.23
CA ARG A 195 8.65 -16.38 9.76
C ARG A 195 8.88 -16.73 8.29
N CYS A 196 8.93 -18.02 7.99
CA CYS A 196 9.27 -18.55 6.68
C CYS A 196 8.34 -19.69 6.26
N VAL A 197 8.50 -20.18 5.04
CA VAL A 197 7.84 -21.41 4.56
C VAL A 197 8.86 -22.55 4.57
N VAL A 198 8.43 -23.70 5.07
CA VAL A 198 9.12 -24.97 4.98
C VAL A 198 8.35 -25.85 4.00
N ILE A 199 9.07 -26.40 3.01
CA ILE A 199 8.52 -27.35 2.05
C ILE A 199 8.93 -28.75 2.53
N LYS A 200 7.97 -29.60 2.82
CA LYS A 200 8.17 -30.93 3.40
C LYS A 200 7.74 -32.04 2.42
N PRO A 201 8.44 -33.18 2.38
CA PRO A 201 8.00 -34.31 1.59
C PRO A 201 6.69 -34.87 2.15
N LYS A 202 5.74 -35.19 1.29
CA LYS A 202 4.56 -35.97 1.66
C LYS A 202 4.96 -37.44 1.57
N GLU A 203 4.67 -38.21 2.62
CA GLU A 203 4.85 -39.65 2.57
C GLU A 203 3.91 -40.23 1.52
N ASP A 204 4.42 -41.15 0.71
CA ASP A 204 3.62 -41.84 -0.28
C ASP A 204 2.67 -42.81 0.50
N GLU A 205 1.35 -42.55 0.43
CA GLU A 205 0.32 -43.50 0.85
C GLU A 205 0.27 -44.69 -0.11
#